data_b40b75334e3c8fd6ebce8c56992898dc
#
_entry.id   b40b75334e3c8fd6ebce8c56992898dc
#
_cell.length_a   1.000
_cell.length_b   1.000
_cell.length_c   1.000
_cell.angle_alpha   90.00
_cell.angle_beta   90.00
_cell.angle_gamma   90.00
#
_symmetry.space_group_name_H-M   'P 1'
#
loop_
_entity.id
_entity.type
_entity.pdbx_description
1 polymer ?
#
loop_
_entity_poly.entity_id
_entity_poly.type
_entity_poly.pdbx_seq_one_letter_code
_entity_poly.pdbx_strand_id
1 'polypeptide(L)'
;MMSAAVNTEGGTPVRNADTGRAALKLEGVSKVFFQGKRRIPALQEVSIRIARGRITGLIGPDGAGKTTLMRLSACLLKPAAGAITVLDIDAITDPLKVQASIGYMPQRFGLYEDLSVQENLDLYADLQGVVKADRPGRYEELNRMTNLGAFTTRLAGQLSGGMKQKLGLACTLVRPPRLLLLDEPTVGVDPVSRRELWSIVDRLVETEGMSVLLSTAYLDEAERCDAVVILHEGRVLGHGPPGDFRAKQKGRTYTVFAGSLKKRQLQERLADAEGVVDAVIQGDAVRLVMADMEAPDPATLLSSVTDVEIAAVPPRFEDCYVAMLKAVRTGDAVDWKPSTELDTRVSQSRADEAVIRVNHVRRRFGDFYAVKNVSFEVFQGEVFGLLGANGAGKTTTFRMLCGLLPVSEGQLSVAGRDLRRA
;
A
#
# COMPACT_ATOMS: atom_id res chain seq x y z
N MET A 1 -4.62 51.77 -8.41
CA MET A 1 -4.62 50.43 -9.04
C MET A 1 -3.36 49.71 -8.59
N MET A 2 -3.46 48.93 -7.54
CA MET A 2 -2.34 48.13 -7.01
C MET A 2 -2.74 46.66 -7.18
N SER A 3 -1.95 45.97 -7.98
CA SER A 3 -2.06 44.53 -8.22
C SER A 3 -1.51 43.75 -7.02
N ALA A 4 -2.35 42.96 -6.37
CA ALA A 4 -1.93 42.07 -5.31
C ALA A 4 -1.43 40.75 -5.94
N ALA A 5 -0.15 40.48 -5.79
CA ALA A 5 0.47 39.19 -6.10
C ALA A 5 0.04 38.15 -5.05
N VAL A 6 -0.56 37.07 -5.50
CA VAL A 6 -0.89 35.90 -4.65
C VAL A 6 0.36 35.02 -4.55
N ASN A 7 1.01 35.06 -3.40
CA ASN A 7 2.05 34.09 -3.01
C ASN A 7 1.37 32.79 -2.60
N THR A 8 1.52 31.74 -3.40
CA THR A 8 1.19 30.35 -3.04
C THR A 8 2.48 29.59 -2.67
N GLU A 9 3.00 29.86 -1.48
CA GLU A 9 3.95 28.95 -0.84
C GLU A 9 3.17 27.99 0.05
N GLY A 10 2.95 26.79 -0.43
CA GLY A 10 2.44 25.65 0.33
C GLY A 10 3.51 25.10 1.26
N GLY A 11 3.83 25.81 2.32
CA GLY A 11 4.66 25.31 3.41
C GLY A 11 3.87 24.29 4.22
N THR A 12 4.35 23.05 4.27
CA THR A 12 3.85 22.00 5.19
C THR A 12 3.96 22.54 6.63
N PRO A 13 2.90 22.52 7.46
CA PRO A 13 2.97 23.03 8.81
C PRO A 13 4.04 22.27 9.60
N VAL A 14 4.97 22.99 10.20
CA VAL A 14 6.02 22.43 11.08
C VAL A 14 5.31 21.87 12.32
N ARG A 15 5.18 20.55 12.37
CA ARG A 15 4.60 19.85 13.51
C ARG A 15 5.55 20.01 14.70
N ASN A 16 5.09 20.65 15.78
CA ASN A 16 5.81 20.78 17.04
C ASN A 16 5.89 19.40 17.70
N ALA A 17 6.93 18.62 17.39
CA ALA A 17 7.21 17.34 18.01
C ALA A 17 8.22 17.53 19.15
N ASP A 18 7.99 16.84 20.27
CA ASP A 18 9.00 16.62 21.33
C ASP A 18 10.17 15.81 20.71
N THR A 19 11.15 16.55 20.15
CA THR A 19 12.23 16.01 19.29
C THR A 19 13.24 15.15 20.07
N GLY A 20 13.06 14.98 21.40
CA GLY A 20 13.98 14.24 22.27
C GLY A 20 13.55 12.83 22.63
N ARG A 21 12.25 12.49 22.63
CA ARG A 21 11.74 11.20 23.13
C ARG A 21 11.23 10.29 22.02
N ALA A 22 11.55 8.99 22.11
CA ALA A 22 11.05 8.00 21.18
C ALA A 22 9.64 7.51 21.57
N ALA A 23 8.78 7.27 20.58
CA ALA A 23 7.56 6.48 20.78
C ALA A 23 7.86 4.98 20.79
N LEU A 24 8.84 4.56 19.98
CA LEU A 24 9.32 3.18 19.90
C LEU A 24 10.82 3.20 19.65
N LYS A 25 11.55 2.34 20.38
CA LYS A 25 12.99 2.11 20.20
C LYS A 25 13.24 0.61 20.18
N LEU A 26 13.91 0.13 19.15
CA LEU A 26 14.44 -1.21 19.02
C LEU A 26 15.96 -1.13 18.98
N GLU A 27 16.66 -2.02 19.71
CA GLU A 27 18.11 -2.10 19.80
C GLU A 27 18.56 -3.55 19.58
N GLY A 28 19.15 -3.86 18.42
CA GLY A 28 19.66 -5.17 18.07
C GLY A 28 18.60 -6.27 18.04
N VAL A 29 17.34 -5.93 17.76
CA VAL A 29 16.21 -6.85 17.87
C VAL A 29 16.25 -7.91 16.79
N SER A 30 16.25 -9.17 17.22
CA SER A 30 16.20 -10.33 16.33
C SER A 30 15.00 -11.23 16.68
N LYS A 31 14.41 -11.84 15.65
CA LYS A 31 13.33 -12.81 15.82
C LYS A 31 13.49 -13.96 14.82
N VAL A 32 13.38 -15.18 15.33
CA VAL A 32 13.45 -16.40 14.55
C VAL A 32 12.19 -17.22 14.82
N PHE A 33 11.59 -17.74 13.77
CA PHE A 33 10.55 -18.75 13.83
C PHE A 33 11.12 -20.12 13.47
N PHE A 34 10.44 -21.17 13.90
CA PHE A 34 10.81 -22.55 13.59
C PHE A 34 9.65 -23.22 12.84
N GLN A 35 9.95 -23.85 11.71
CA GLN A 35 9.03 -24.71 11.00
C GLN A 35 9.64 -26.12 11.00
N GLY A 36 9.24 -26.94 11.95
CA GLY A 36 9.94 -28.17 12.25
C GLY A 36 11.39 -27.88 12.70
N LYS A 37 12.37 -28.42 11.95
CA LYS A 37 13.82 -28.19 12.20
C LYS A 37 14.37 -26.96 11.47
N ARG A 38 13.61 -26.33 10.55
CA ARG A 38 14.06 -25.21 9.76
C ARG A 38 13.94 -23.91 10.56
N ARG A 39 15.05 -23.18 10.68
CA ARG A 39 15.08 -21.82 11.26
C ARG A 39 14.71 -20.81 10.17
N ILE A 40 13.76 -19.94 10.47
CA ILE A 40 13.32 -18.85 9.57
C ILE A 40 13.57 -17.53 10.31
N PRO A 41 14.66 -16.82 9.99
CA PRO A 41 14.92 -15.50 10.56
C PRO A 41 13.90 -14.51 10.00
N ALA A 42 13.11 -13.92 10.89
CA ALA A 42 12.11 -12.92 10.51
C ALA A 42 12.59 -11.49 10.73
N LEU A 43 13.47 -11.28 11.72
CA LEU A 43 14.18 -10.02 11.97
C LEU A 43 15.62 -10.33 12.38
N GLN A 44 16.56 -9.52 11.93
CA GLN A 44 18.00 -9.69 12.13
C GLN A 44 18.62 -8.37 12.58
N GLU A 45 18.94 -8.25 13.86
CA GLU A 45 19.64 -7.12 14.50
C GLU A 45 19.04 -5.74 14.18
N VAL A 46 17.70 -5.67 14.15
CA VAL A 46 16.97 -4.45 13.83
C VAL A 46 17.15 -3.41 14.92
N SER A 47 17.70 -2.23 14.56
CA SER A 47 17.82 -1.06 15.42
C SER A 47 17.15 0.13 14.75
N ILE A 48 16.08 0.65 15.37
CA ILE A 48 15.32 1.81 14.87
C ILE A 48 14.82 2.65 16.03
N ARG A 49 14.56 3.93 15.73
CA ARG A 49 13.98 4.89 16.66
C ARG A 49 12.85 5.65 15.99
N ILE A 50 11.64 5.55 16.51
CA ILE A 50 10.44 6.23 15.99
C ILE A 50 10.12 7.41 16.90
N ALA A 51 10.00 8.59 16.32
CA ALA A 51 9.72 9.83 17.05
C ALA A 51 8.25 9.89 17.52
N ARG A 52 8.00 10.64 18.60
CA ARG A 52 6.63 10.93 19.08
C ARG A 52 5.93 11.97 18.22
N GLY A 53 4.59 11.87 18.16
CA GLY A 53 3.72 12.83 17.48
C GLY A 53 3.94 12.91 15.98
N ARG A 54 4.38 11.81 15.36
CA ARG A 54 4.67 11.72 13.92
C ARG A 54 4.17 10.41 13.33
N ILE A 55 4.00 10.40 12.01
CA ILE A 55 3.69 9.21 11.22
C ILE A 55 4.99 8.63 10.71
N THR A 56 5.30 7.38 11.10
CA THR A 56 6.41 6.62 10.53
C THR A 56 5.88 5.47 9.69
N GLY A 57 6.32 5.39 8.43
CA GLY A 57 6.01 4.30 7.52
C GLY A 57 7.00 3.14 7.67
N LEU A 58 6.51 1.92 7.86
CA LEU A 58 7.31 0.69 7.80
C LEU A 58 7.12 0.06 6.44
N ILE A 59 8.10 0.22 5.56
CA ILE A 59 8.03 -0.12 4.15
C ILE A 59 8.82 -1.40 3.87
N GLY A 60 8.33 -2.22 2.98
CA GLY A 60 9.04 -3.43 2.53
C GLY A 60 8.11 -4.41 1.81
N PRO A 61 8.68 -5.35 1.05
CA PRO A 61 7.91 -6.37 0.36
C PRO A 61 7.24 -7.34 1.34
N ASP A 62 6.38 -8.21 0.82
CA ASP A 62 5.83 -9.30 1.60
C ASP A 62 6.95 -10.22 2.12
N GLY A 63 6.83 -10.62 3.37
CA GLY A 63 7.87 -11.40 4.04
C GLY A 63 9.06 -10.61 4.59
N ALA A 64 9.14 -9.28 4.37
CA ALA A 64 10.23 -8.44 4.89
C ALA A 64 10.35 -8.40 6.42
N GLY A 65 9.31 -8.83 7.15
CA GLY A 65 9.29 -8.81 8.61
C GLY A 65 8.41 -7.72 9.24
N LYS A 66 7.67 -6.93 8.43
CA LYS A 66 6.83 -5.81 8.89
C LYS A 66 5.86 -6.21 10.01
N THR A 67 5.00 -7.20 9.76
CA THR A 67 4.03 -7.72 10.77
C THR A 67 4.73 -8.29 11.99
N THR A 68 5.91 -8.91 11.84
CA THR A 68 6.70 -9.42 12.98
C THR A 68 7.17 -8.27 13.86
N LEU A 69 7.68 -7.19 13.26
CA LEU A 69 8.11 -5.99 13.97
C LEU A 69 6.92 -5.34 14.70
N MET A 70 5.77 -5.20 14.02
CA MET A 70 4.54 -4.67 14.61
C MET A 70 4.11 -5.49 15.84
N ARG A 71 4.08 -6.81 15.74
CA ARG A 71 3.69 -7.72 16.86
C ARG A 71 4.68 -7.70 18.02
N LEU A 72 5.97 -7.56 17.76
CA LEU A 72 6.98 -7.36 18.78
C LEU A 72 6.76 -6.03 19.50
N SER A 73 6.52 -4.95 18.77
CA SER A 73 6.23 -3.62 19.32
C SER A 73 4.92 -3.58 20.12
N ALA A 74 3.95 -4.42 19.76
CA ALA A 74 2.68 -4.59 20.48
C ALA A 74 2.79 -5.60 21.65
N CYS A 75 3.98 -6.11 21.96
CA CYS A 75 4.20 -7.15 22.99
C CYS A 75 3.39 -8.45 22.79
N LEU A 76 2.99 -8.74 21.54
CA LEU A 76 2.32 -9.99 21.15
C LEU A 76 3.32 -11.11 20.83
N LEU A 77 4.58 -10.76 20.64
CA LEU A 77 5.70 -11.67 20.45
C LEU A 77 6.87 -11.24 21.35
N LYS A 78 7.69 -12.19 21.76
CA LYS A 78 8.96 -11.91 22.44
C LYS A 78 10.10 -11.93 21.42
N PRO A 79 11.07 -10.99 21.49
CA PRO A 79 12.27 -11.04 20.67
C PRO A 79 13.13 -12.26 21.05
N ALA A 80 13.96 -12.73 20.13
CA ALA A 80 14.99 -13.75 20.39
C ALA A 80 16.26 -13.12 20.97
N ALA A 81 16.53 -11.86 20.62
CA ALA A 81 17.62 -11.04 21.16
C ALA A 81 17.28 -9.56 20.99
N GLY A 82 18.01 -8.69 21.69
CA GLY A 82 17.86 -7.24 21.66
C GLY A 82 16.84 -6.72 22.68
N ALA A 83 16.64 -5.39 22.67
CA ALA A 83 15.75 -4.69 23.60
C ALA A 83 14.69 -3.89 22.84
N ILE A 84 13.50 -3.77 23.42
CA ILE A 84 12.37 -3.01 22.88
C ILE A 84 11.83 -2.10 23.96
N THR A 85 11.81 -0.80 23.69
CA THR A 85 11.22 0.22 24.56
C THR A 85 10.07 0.91 23.84
N VAL A 86 8.89 0.92 24.44
CA VAL A 86 7.68 1.57 23.90
C VAL A 86 7.22 2.63 24.87
N LEU A 87 7.15 3.90 24.46
CA LEU A 87 6.73 5.03 25.30
C LEU A 87 7.49 5.11 26.65
N ASP A 88 8.79 4.83 26.61
CA ASP A 88 9.72 4.72 27.76
C ASP A 88 9.45 3.52 28.69
N ILE A 89 8.62 2.55 28.28
CA ILE A 89 8.32 1.32 29.01
C ILE A 89 9.10 0.17 28.34
N ASP A 90 9.80 -0.63 29.14
CA ASP A 90 10.45 -1.85 28.64
C ASP A 90 9.38 -2.90 28.26
N ALA A 91 9.39 -3.30 26.98
CA ALA A 91 8.38 -4.19 26.43
C ALA A 91 8.54 -5.67 26.89
N ILE A 92 9.69 -6.02 27.46
CA ILE A 92 9.97 -7.38 27.93
C ILE A 92 9.54 -7.54 29.40
N THR A 93 9.84 -6.55 30.22
CA THR A 93 9.53 -6.57 31.65
C THR A 93 8.09 -6.15 31.98
N ASP A 94 7.56 -5.17 31.25
CA ASP A 94 6.23 -4.59 31.48
C ASP A 94 5.28 -4.65 30.26
N PRO A 95 5.08 -5.83 29.62
CA PRO A 95 4.29 -5.93 28.38
C PRO A 95 2.84 -5.45 28.53
N LEU A 96 2.19 -5.67 29.66
CA LEU A 96 0.82 -5.23 29.90
C LEU A 96 0.69 -3.71 30.01
N LYS A 97 1.69 -3.03 30.57
CA LYS A 97 1.70 -1.55 30.59
C LYS A 97 1.86 -0.98 29.18
N VAL A 98 2.69 -1.61 28.34
CA VAL A 98 2.80 -1.24 26.91
C VAL A 98 1.45 -1.43 26.24
N GLN A 99 0.83 -2.61 26.33
CA GLN A 99 -0.46 -2.91 25.70
C GLN A 99 -1.57 -1.97 26.15
N ALA A 100 -1.57 -1.54 27.42
CA ALA A 100 -2.51 -0.55 27.92
C ALA A 100 -2.31 0.88 27.34
N SER A 101 -1.16 1.15 26.73
CA SER A 101 -0.78 2.48 26.22
C SER A 101 -0.79 2.60 24.71
N ILE A 102 -0.95 1.50 23.99
CA ILE A 102 -0.92 1.42 22.54
C ILE A 102 -2.26 0.97 21.97
N GLY A 103 -2.50 1.31 20.69
CA GLY A 103 -3.53 0.69 19.85
C GLY A 103 -2.85 -0.15 18.79
N TYR A 104 -3.31 -1.36 18.56
CA TYR A 104 -2.80 -2.22 17.48
C TYR A 104 -3.96 -2.67 16.58
N MET A 105 -3.89 -2.30 15.33
CA MET A 105 -4.80 -2.76 14.29
C MET A 105 -4.07 -3.75 13.39
N PRO A 106 -4.40 -5.05 13.47
CA PRO A 106 -3.75 -6.07 12.65
C PRO A 106 -4.24 -6.02 11.21
N GLN A 107 -3.45 -6.59 10.28
CA GLN A 107 -3.77 -6.71 8.86
C GLN A 107 -5.13 -7.37 8.57
N ARG A 108 -5.47 -8.41 9.33
CA ARG A 108 -6.83 -8.99 9.32
C ARG A 108 -7.65 -8.36 10.43
N PHE A 109 -8.84 -7.89 10.07
CA PHE A 109 -9.75 -7.27 11.04
C PHE A 109 -9.98 -8.20 12.23
N GLY A 110 -9.82 -7.65 13.43
CA GLY A 110 -10.29 -8.30 14.66
C GLY A 110 -11.81 -8.11 14.87
N LEU A 111 -12.57 -7.81 13.81
CA LEU A 111 -14.00 -7.56 13.89
C LEU A 111 -14.78 -8.86 13.96
N TYR A 112 -15.82 -8.85 14.77
CA TYR A 112 -16.83 -9.90 14.81
C TYR A 112 -17.89 -9.59 13.75
N GLU A 113 -17.91 -10.37 12.67
CA GLU A 113 -18.75 -10.11 11.51
C GLU A 113 -20.26 -10.26 11.78
N ASP A 114 -20.60 -11.08 12.76
CA ASP A 114 -21.98 -11.32 13.22
C ASP A 114 -22.49 -10.26 14.20
N LEU A 115 -21.64 -9.36 14.66
CA LEU A 115 -21.99 -8.21 15.47
C LEU A 115 -22.19 -6.96 14.61
N SER A 116 -23.07 -6.09 15.03
CA SER A 116 -23.28 -4.77 14.43
C SER A 116 -22.05 -3.86 14.67
N VAL A 117 -22.02 -2.71 14.00
CA VAL A 117 -21.01 -1.66 14.23
C VAL A 117 -21.00 -1.26 15.71
N GLN A 118 -22.19 -1.01 16.31
CA GLN A 118 -22.27 -0.61 17.71
C GLN A 118 -21.83 -1.72 18.66
N GLU A 119 -22.23 -2.96 18.44
CA GLU A 119 -21.83 -4.09 19.28
C GLU A 119 -20.33 -4.38 19.20
N ASN A 120 -19.70 -4.19 18.04
CA ASN A 120 -18.24 -4.24 17.94
C ASN A 120 -17.58 -3.14 18.79
N LEU A 121 -18.06 -1.89 18.73
CA LEU A 121 -17.54 -0.80 19.57
C LEU A 121 -17.72 -1.10 21.06
N ASP A 122 -18.89 -1.62 21.48
CA ASP A 122 -19.17 -1.98 22.85
C ASP A 122 -18.25 -3.10 23.37
N LEU A 123 -18.03 -4.13 22.56
CA LEU A 123 -17.12 -5.22 22.88
C LEU A 123 -15.68 -4.71 23.08
N TYR A 124 -15.20 -3.87 22.16
CA TYR A 124 -13.86 -3.31 22.30
C TYR A 124 -13.73 -2.33 23.48
N ALA A 125 -14.81 -1.60 23.81
CA ALA A 125 -14.87 -0.76 25.00
C ALA A 125 -14.79 -1.60 26.28
N ASP A 126 -15.48 -2.74 26.34
CA ASP A 126 -15.40 -3.68 27.45
C ASP A 126 -13.99 -4.26 27.59
N LEU A 127 -13.39 -4.74 26.48
CA LEU A 127 -12.04 -5.30 26.48
C LEU A 127 -10.95 -4.29 26.88
N GLN A 128 -11.12 -3.02 26.52
CA GLN A 128 -10.18 -1.94 26.83
C GLN A 128 -10.48 -1.27 28.18
N GLY A 129 -11.51 -1.71 28.92
CA GLY A 129 -11.89 -1.19 30.23
C GLY A 129 -12.42 0.24 30.20
N VAL A 130 -13.07 0.67 29.10
CA VAL A 130 -13.68 2.01 29.01
C VAL A 130 -14.93 2.07 29.85
N VAL A 131 -14.99 3.05 30.76
CA VAL A 131 -16.13 3.24 31.66
C VAL A 131 -17.39 3.55 30.88
N LYS A 132 -18.52 2.93 31.26
CA LYS A 132 -19.78 3.07 30.52
C LYS A 132 -20.27 4.51 30.37
N ALA A 133 -19.99 5.37 31.37
CA ALA A 133 -20.35 6.78 31.34
C ALA A 133 -19.63 7.57 30.25
N ASP A 134 -18.42 7.16 29.87
CA ASP A 134 -17.57 7.90 28.89
C ASP A 134 -17.85 7.44 27.45
N ARG A 135 -18.52 6.27 27.25
CA ARG A 135 -18.72 5.66 25.94
C ARG A 135 -19.56 6.50 24.97
N PRO A 136 -20.70 7.11 25.37
CA PRO A 136 -21.57 7.81 24.41
C PRO A 136 -20.84 8.93 23.67
N GLY A 137 -20.13 9.80 24.39
CA GLY A 137 -19.36 10.89 23.79
C GLY A 137 -18.23 10.38 22.90
N ARG A 138 -17.56 9.30 23.34
CA ARG A 138 -16.48 8.69 22.54
C ARG A 138 -17.02 8.03 21.27
N TYR A 139 -18.16 7.34 21.33
CA TYR A 139 -18.78 6.75 20.16
C TYR A 139 -19.28 7.79 19.16
N GLU A 140 -19.83 8.90 19.62
CA GLU A 140 -20.21 10.00 18.74
C GLU A 140 -19.02 10.56 17.99
N GLU A 141 -17.91 10.78 18.68
CA GLU A 141 -16.65 11.23 18.08
C GLU A 141 -16.12 10.24 17.03
N LEU A 142 -16.02 8.95 17.38
CA LEU A 142 -15.56 7.90 16.48
C LEU A 142 -16.48 7.74 15.26
N ASN A 143 -17.78 7.76 15.46
CA ASN A 143 -18.78 7.66 14.39
C ASN A 143 -18.69 8.87 13.43
N ARG A 144 -18.49 10.07 13.96
CA ARG A 144 -18.27 11.29 13.15
C ARG A 144 -16.95 11.19 12.36
N MET A 145 -15.87 10.74 12.99
CA MET A 145 -14.55 10.62 12.37
C MET A 145 -14.51 9.58 11.25
N THR A 146 -15.20 8.45 11.44
CA THR A 146 -15.24 7.33 10.49
C THR A 146 -16.39 7.39 9.50
N ASN A 147 -17.36 8.30 9.72
CA ASN A 147 -18.60 8.39 8.97
C ASN A 147 -19.44 7.09 9.02
N LEU A 148 -19.42 6.41 10.19
CA LEU A 148 -20.19 5.16 10.42
C LEU A 148 -21.50 5.36 11.18
N GLY A 149 -21.83 6.57 11.62
CA GLY A 149 -23.00 6.87 12.44
C GLY A 149 -24.34 6.41 11.86
N ALA A 150 -24.48 6.46 10.51
CA ALA A 150 -25.69 5.95 9.83
C ALA A 150 -25.76 4.41 9.75
N PHE A 151 -24.71 3.70 10.17
CA PHE A 151 -24.59 2.23 10.01
C PHE A 151 -24.43 1.49 11.34
N THR A 152 -24.70 2.14 12.48
CA THR A 152 -24.46 1.58 13.83
C THR A 152 -25.16 0.25 14.07
N THR A 153 -26.34 0.04 13.49
CA THR A 153 -27.12 -1.20 13.61
C THR A 153 -26.79 -2.26 12.55
N ARG A 154 -25.94 -1.91 11.55
CA ARG A 154 -25.58 -2.83 10.47
C ARG A 154 -24.53 -3.83 10.95
N LEU A 155 -24.68 -5.11 10.58
CA LEU A 155 -23.68 -6.14 10.87
C LEU A 155 -22.35 -5.82 10.18
N ALA A 156 -21.23 -6.03 10.89
CA ALA A 156 -19.91 -5.77 10.36
C ALA A 156 -19.61 -6.62 9.10
N GLY A 157 -20.14 -7.84 9.02
CA GLY A 157 -20.06 -8.70 7.84
C GLY A 157 -20.64 -8.08 6.57
N GLN A 158 -21.61 -7.18 6.69
CA GLN A 158 -22.29 -6.51 5.58
C GLN A 158 -21.66 -5.19 5.16
N LEU A 159 -20.59 -4.76 5.84
CA LEU A 159 -19.85 -3.55 5.51
C LEU A 159 -18.93 -3.77 4.30
N SER A 160 -18.65 -2.70 3.54
CA SER A 160 -17.60 -2.73 2.53
C SER A 160 -16.21 -2.87 3.18
N GLY A 161 -15.18 -3.28 2.41
CA GLY A 161 -13.81 -3.39 2.91
C GLY A 161 -13.31 -2.10 3.58
N GLY A 162 -13.52 -0.94 2.94
CA GLY A 162 -13.14 0.35 3.51
C GLY A 162 -13.93 0.71 4.78
N MET A 163 -15.22 0.34 4.88
CA MET A 163 -15.99 0.52 6.11
C MET A 163 -15.52 -0.40 7.23
N LYS A 164 -15.15 -1.65 6.91
CA LYS A 164 -14.55 -2.59 7.89
C LYS A 164 -13.23 -2.04 8.43
N GLN A 165 -12.38 -1.45 7.56
CA GLN A 165 -11.13 -0.80 8.00
C GLN A 165 -11.42 0.37 8.94
N LYS A 166 -12.36 1.23 8.61
CA LYS A 166 -12.74 2.35 9.45
C LYS A 166 -13.33 1.89 10.79
N LEU A 167 -14.12 0.82 10.79
CA LEU A 167 -14.64 0.23 12.04
C LEU A 167 -13.51 -0.39 12.87
N GLY A 168 -12.58 -1.13 12.26
CA GLY A 168 -11.41 -1.68 12.95
C GLY A 168 -10.55 -0.59 13.58
N LEU A 169 -10.33 0.52 12.87
CA LEU A 169 -9.65 1.68 13.41
C LEU A 169 -10.45 2.31 14.58
N ALA A 170 -11.77 2.49 14.42
CA ALA A 170 -12.62 3.01 15.49
C ALA A 170 -12.56 2.12 16.76
N CYS A 171 -12.66 0.80 16.60
CA CYS A 171 -12.52 -0.16 17.69
C CYS A 171 -11.15 -0.06 18.39
N THR A 172 -10.08 0.15 17.62
CA THR A 172 -8.73 0.34 18.16
C THR A 172 -8.60 1.65 18.95
N LEU A 173 -9.35 2.67 18.55
CA LEU A 173 -9.33 4.02 19.11
C LEU A 173 -10.39 4.24 20.22
N VAL A 174 -11.20 3.27 20.60
CA VAL A 174 -12.22 3.45 21.66
C VAL A 174 -11.58 4.00 22.93
N ARG A 175 -10.43 3.48 23.33
CA ARG A 175 -9.53 4.11 24.28
C ARG A 175 -8.39 4.78 23.51
N PRO A 176 -8.23 6.13 23.58
CA PRO A 176 -7.19 6.84 22.84
C PRO A 176 -5.79 6.35 23.22
N PRO A 177 -5.02 5.76 22.29
CA PRO A 177 -3.66 5.31 22.56
C PRO A 177 -2.66 6.46 22.37
N ARG A 178 -1.48 6.34 23.01
CA ARG A 178 -0.36 7.28 22.77
C ARG A 178 0.49 6.88 21.54
N LEU A 179 0.47 5.60 21.18
CA LEU A 179 1.09 5.05 19.98
C LEU A 179 0.10 4.13 19.27
N LEU A 180 -0.16 4.38 18.01
CA LEU A 180 -1.03 3.60 17.14
C LEU A 180 -0.17 2.78 16.17
N LEU A 181 -0.34 1.47 16.18
CA LEU A 181 0.31 0.52 15.28
C LEU A 181 -0.72 0.04 14.26
N LEU A 182 -0.51 0.34 12.98
CA LEU A 182 -1.41 -0.01 11.88
C LEU A 182 -0.70 -0.97 10.92
N ASP A 183 -1.11 -2.22 10.90
CA ASP A 183 -0.51 -3.25 10.05
C ASP A 183 -1.27 -3.38 8.73
N GLU A 184 -0.75 -2.78 7.66
CA GLU A 184 -1.32 -2.73 6.31
C GLU A 184 -2.80 -2.26 6.25
N PRO A 185 -3.15 -1.12 6.87
CA PRO A 185 -4.54 -0.71 7.06
C PRO A 185 -5.27 -0.36 5.76
N THR A 186 -4.57 -0.21 4.64
CA THR A 186 -5.12 0.23 3.36
C THR A 186 -5.18 -0.88 2.31
N VAL A 187 -4.70 -2.09 2.64
CA VAL A 187 -4.73 -3.23 1.71
C VAL A 187 -6.17 -3.66 1.44
N GLY A 188 -6.50 -3.78 0.14
CA GLY A 188 -7.85 -4.16 -0.30
C GLY A 188 -8.92 -3.06 -0.16
N VAL A 189 -8.51 -1.83 0.14
CA VAL A 189 -9.38 -0.65 0.26
C VAL A 189 -9.38 0.14 -1.05
N ASP A 190 -10.55 0.63 -1.45
CA ASP A 190 -10.66 1.49 -2.63
C ASP A 190 -10.00 2.86 -2.41
N PRO A 191 -9.64 3.59 -3.48
CA PRO A 191 -8.89 4.85 -3.37
C PRO A 191 -9.60 5.95 -2.56
N VAL A 192 -10.94 5.97 -2.53
CA VAL A 192 -11.70 6.98 -1.76
C VAL A 192 -11.61 6.66 -0.28
N SER A 193 -11.95 5.43 0.10
CA SER A 193 -11.86 4.96 1.49
C SER A 193 -10.42 5.04 2.02
N ARG A 194 -9.40 4.81 1.15
CA ARG A 194 -7.99 4.98 1.52
C ARG A 194 -7.64 6.44 1.87
N ARG A 195 -8.13 7.40 1.08
CA ARG A 195 -7.95 8.84 1.38
C ARG A 195 -8.63 9.23 2.69
N GLU A 196 -9.84 8.74 2.93
CA GLU A 196 -10.56 8.99 4.18
C GLU A 196 -9.81 8.44 5.39
N LEU A 197 -9.27 7.22 5.30
CA LEU A 197 -8.48 6.62 6.37
C LEU A 197 -7.21 7.44 6.66
N TRP A 198 -6.52 7.89 5.64
CA TRP A 198 -5.36 8.76 5.80
C TRP A 198 -5.73 10.09 6.45
N SER A 199 -6.86 10.70 6.07
CA SER A 199 -7.31 11.95 6.70
C SER A 199 -7.63 11.76 8.19
N ILE A 200 -8.10 10.57 8.60
CA ILE A 200 -8.27 10.23 10.01
C ILE A 200 -6.91 10.15 10.71
N VAL A 201 -5.95 9.43 10.14
CA VAL A 201 -4.59 9.27 10.71
C VAL A 201 -3.90 10.63 10.84
N ASP A 202 -3.93 11.47 9.80
CA ASP A 202 -3.37 12.82 9.81
C ASP A 202 -3.97 13.65 10.97
N ARG A 203 -5.30 13.66 11.11
CA ARG A 203 -6.01 14.34 12.18
C ARG A 203 -5.58 13.87 13.57
N LEU A 204 -5.49 12.56 13.81
CA LEU A 204 -5.06 12.00 15.09
C LEU A 204 -3.65 12.48 15.50
N VAL A 205 -2.75 12.59 14.53
CA VAL A 205 -1.40 13.11 14.78
C VAL A 205 -1.42 14.61 15.01
N GLU A 206 -2.16 15.38 14.21
CA GLU A 206 -2.17 16.83 14.28
C GLU A 206 -2.91 17.37 15.48
N THR A 207 -4.05 16.78 15.84
CA THR A 207 -4.91 17.31 16.91
C THR A 207 -4.68 16.65 18.26
N GLU A 208 -4.35 15.36 18.28
CA GLU A 208 -4.17 14.56 19.52
C GLU A 208 -2.70 14.31 19.85
N GLY A 209 -1.75 14.71 18.99
CA GLY A 209 -0.32 14.45 19.18
C GLY A 209 0.04 12.98 19.20
N MET A 210 -0.81 12.12 18.61
CA MET A 210 -0.64 10.69 18.58
C MET A 210 0.58 10.31 17.73
N SER A 211 1.35 9.30 18.18
CA SER A 211 2.41 8.72 17.36
C SER A 211 1.84 7.56 16.56
N VAL A 212 2.23 7.43 15.28
CA VAL A 212 1.71 6.38 14.40
C VAL A 212 2.87 5.64 13.75
N LEU A 213 2.86 4.29 13.86
CA LEU A 213 3.67 3.40 13.04
C LEU A 213 2.74 2.64 12.11
N LEU A 214 2.87 2.87 10.80
CA LEU A 214 2.01 2.29 9.78
C LEU A 214 2.84 1.41 8.85
N SER A 215 2.51 0.12 8.74
CA SER A 215 3.12 -0.72 7.71
C SER A 215 2.35 -0.60 6.39
N THR A 216 3.08 -0.54 5.28
CA THR A 216 2.48 -0.53 3.94
C THR A 216 3.43 -1.11 2.90
N ALA A 217 2.86 -1.71 1.86
CA ALA A 217 3.56 -2.06 0.62
C ALA A 217 3.40 -0.97 -0.46
N TYR A 218 2.56 0.04 -0.22
CA TYR A 218 2.30 1.13 -1.17
C TYR A 218 3.30 2.26 -0.98
N LEU A 219 4.12 2.50 -2.00
CA LEU A 219 5.21 3.49 -1.93
C LEU A 219 4.71 4.94 -2.00
N ASP A 220 3.53 5.18 -2.58
CA ASP A 220 2.85 6.46 -2.54
C ASP A 220 2.41 6.87 -1.12
N GLU A 221 2.14 5.89 -0.24
CA GLU A 221 1.86 6.13 1.17
C GLU A 221 3.12 6.49 1.97
N ALA A 222 4.27 5.95 1.57
CA ALA A 222 5.56 6.28 2.19
C ALA A 222 5.88 7.78 2.06
N GLU A 223 5.53 8.41 0.94
CA GLU A 223 5.74 9.85 0.72
C GLU A 223 4.89 10.75 1.63
N ARG A 224 3.82 10.21 2.22
CA ARG A 224 2.96 10.92 3.17
C ARG A 224 3.48 10.86 4.61
N CYS A 225 4.40 9.96 4.90
CA CYS A 225 4.95 9.78 6.23
C CYS A 225 6.02 10.84 6.54
N ASP A 226 6.14 11.24 7.81
CA ASP A 226 7.22 12.13 8.27
C ASP A 226 8.59 11.44 8.19
N ALA A 227 8.61 10.13 8.41
CA ALA A 227 9.79 9.28 8.25
C ALA A 227 9.39 7.89 7.77
N VAL A 228 10.33 7.17 7.18
CA VAL A 228 10.15 5.78 6.76
C VAL A 228 11.27 4.89 7.29
N VAL A 229 10.94 3.65 7.57
CA VAL A 229 11.87 2.55 7.81
C VAL A 229 11.70 1.54 6.69
N ILE A 230 12.75 1.31 5.91
CA ILE A 230 12.74 0.35 4.81
C ILE A 230 13.26 -0.98 5.34
N LEU A 231 12.42 -2.01 5.29
CA LEU A 231 12.73 -3.36 5.74
C LEU A 231 12.83 -4.31 4.54
N HIS A 232 13.88 -5.13 4.53
CA HIS A 232 14.07 -6.19 3.53
C HIS A 232 14.72 -7.41 4.19
N GLU A 233 14.16 -8.60 4.01
CA GLU A 233 14.65 -9.86 4.58
C GLU A 233 15.01 -9.77 6.07
N GLY A 234 14.18 -9.08 6.84
CA GLY A 234 14.35 -8.90 8.28
C GLY A 234 15.44 -7.90 8.68
N ARG A 235 16.02 -7.14 7.77
CA ARG A 235 17.05 -6.11 8.01
C ARG A 235 16.55 -4.72 7.61
N VAL A 236 17.06 -3.69 8.28
CA VAL A 236 16.78 -2.29 7.93
C VAL A 236 17.75 -1.87 6.82
N LEU A 237 17.21 -1.50 5.66
CA LEU A 237 17.98 -0.94 4.54
C LEU A 237 18.15 0.57 4.66
N GLY A 238 17.20 1.25 5.28
CA GLY A 238 17.24 2.70 5.44
C GLY A 238 16.19 3.19 6.43
N HIS A 239 16.50 4.34 7.04
CA HIS A 239 15.60 5.01 7.99
C HIS A 239 15.80 6.53 7.87
N GLY A 240 14.73 7.28 7.72
CA GLY A 240 14.76 8.75 7.63
C GLY A 240 13.55 9.32 6.91
N PRO A 241 13.49 10.66 6.74
CA PRO A 241 12.47 11.32 5.94
C PRO A 241 12.49 10.85 4.47
N PRO A 242 11.32 10.70 3.81
CA PRO A 242 11.28 10.34 2.38
C PRO A 242 12.07 11.27 1.47
N GLY A 243 12.15 12.56 1.84
CA GLY A 243 12.93 13.58 1.12
C GLY A 243 14.41 13.27 1.05
N ASP A 244 15.00 12.69 2.11
CA ASP A 244 16.44 12.34 2.14
C ASP A 244 16.78 11.21 1.15
N PHE A 245 15.86 10.27 0.98
CA PHE A 245 16.00 9.21 -0.02
C PHE A 245 15.95 9.80 -1.43
N ARG A 246 14.97 10.68 -1.71
CA ARG A 246 14.86 11.38 -3.02
C ARG A 246 16.10 12.22 -3.33
N ALA A 247 16.64 12.91 -2.33
CA ALA A 247 17.86 13.71 -2.52
C ALA A 247 19.04 12.87 -2.99
N LYS A 248 19.19 11.63 -2.50
CA LYS A 248 20.24 10.69 -2.94
C LYS A 248 20.08 10.22 -4.38
N GLN A 249 18.87 10.24 -4.93
CA GLN A 249 18.55 9.82 -6.29
C GLN A 249 18.47 10.99 -7.29
N LYS A 250 18.71 12.23 -6.84
CA LYS A 250 18.68 13.43 -7.68
C LYS A 250 19.74 13.34 -8.79
N GLY A 251 19.34 13.65 -10.03
CA GLY A 251 20.21 13.58 -11.20
C GLY A 251 20.37 12.19 -11.81
N ARG A 252 19.60 11.18 -11.31
CA ARG A 252 19.65 9.79 -11.82
C ARG A 252 18.32 9.32 -12.40
N THR A 253 17.35 10.21 -12.54
CA THR A 253 16.00 9.85 -12.99
C THR A 253 15.60 10.64 -14.22
N TYR A 254 15.15 9.94 -15.24
CA TYR A 254 14.81 10.50 -16.54
C TYR A 254 13.48 9.95 -17.06
N THR A 255 12.89 10.63 -18.03
CA THR A 255 11.85 10.07 -18.91
C THR A 255 12.42 9.93 -20.30
N VAL A 256 12.14 8.81 -20.95
CA VAL A 256 12.60 8.49 -22.32
C VAL A 256 11.37 8.28 -23.20
N PHE A 257 11.34 8.96 -24.32
CA PHE A 257 10.34 8.80 -25.35
C PHE A 257 11.01 8.46 -26.68
N ALA A 258 10.42 7.57 -27.47
CA ALA A 258 10.84 7.22 -28.81
C ALA A 258 9.59 6.90 -29.66
N GLY A 259 9.25 7.77 -30.60
CA GLY A 259 8.02 7.66 -31.41
C GLY A 259 8.00 6.45 -32.35
N SER A 260 9.17 5.97 -32.77
CA SER A 260 9.32 4.81 -33.66
C SER A 260 9.15 3.46 -32.94
N LEU A 261 9.16 3.42 -31.60
CA LEU A 261 9.05 2.19 -30.82
C LEU A 261 7.74 2.13 -30.03
N LYS A 262 7.15 0.94 -29.95
CA LYS A 262 6.10 0.68 -28.97
C LYS A 262 6.68 0.78 -27.56
N LYS A 263 5.96 1.37 -26.61
CA LYS A 263 6.40 1.61 -25.21
C LYS A 263 7.01 0.37 -24.54
N ARG A 264 6.44 -0.81 -24.77
CA ARG A 264 6.94 -2.07 -24.24
C ARG A 264 8.31 -2.44 -24.80
N GLN A 265 8.51 -2.26 -26.11
CA GLN A 265 9.80 -2.51 -26.76
C GLN A 265 10.85 -1.50 -26.28
N LEU A 266 10.45 -0.24 -26.09
CA LEU A 266 11.31 0.78 -25.50
C LEU A 266 11.72 0.40 -24.07
N GLN A 267 10.76 0.01 -23.24
CA GLN A 267 11.02 -0.44 -21.86
C GLN A 267 11.96 -1.63 -21.80
N GLU A 268 11.71 -2.68 -22.61
CA GLU A 268 12.56 -3.89 -22.64
C GLU A 268 14.01 -3.56 -23.01
N ARG A 269 14.22 -2.73 -24.05
CA ARG A 269 15.56 -2.32 -24.47
C ARG A 269 16.28 -1.47 -23.41
N LEU A 270 15.56 -0.55 -22.77
CA LEU A 270 16.12 0.29 -21.70
C LEU A 270 16.43 -0.53 -20.45
N ALA A 271 15.62 -1.51 -20.11
CA ALA A 271 15.83 -2.37 -18.92
C ALA A 271 17.10 -3.23 -19.04
N ASP A 272 17.49 -3.60 -20.28
CA ASP A 272 18.68 -4.40 -20.57
C ASP A 272 19.94 -3.52 -20.80
N ALA A 273 19.80 -2.19 -20.85
CA ALA A 273 20.92 -1.29 -21.12
C ALA A 273 21.87 -1.16 -19.91
N GLU A 274 23.15 -1.00 -20.19
CA GLU A 274 24.19 -0.82 -19.17
C GLU A 274 23.96 0.47 -18.36
N GLY A 275 24.16 0.40 -17.04
CA GLY A 275 23.94 1.53 -16.14
C GLY A 275 22.49 1.80 -15.78
N VAL A 276 21.51 1.04 -16.31
CA VAL A 276 20.10 1.18 -15.98
C VAL A 276 19.73 0.33 -14.77
N VAL A 277 19.23 1.01 -13.75
CA VAL A 277 18.69 0.35 -12.55
C VAL A 277 17.26 -0.08 -12.79
N ASP A 278 16.41 0.78 -13.37
CA ASP A 278 15.01 0.47 -13.59
C ASP A 278 14.43 1.21 -14.79
N ALA A 279 13.44 0.60 -15.46
CA ALA A 279 12.74 1.17 -16.58
C ALA A 279 11.25 0.82 -16.50
N VAL A 280 10.38 1.81 -16.29
CA VAL A 280 8.94 1.61 -16.07
C VAL A 280 8.12 2.46 -17.02
N ILE A 281 7.13 1.87 -17.70
CA ILE A 281 6.20 2.61 -18.55
C ILE A 281 5.38 3.57 -17.69
N GLN A 282 5.40 4.85 -18.05
CA GLN A 282 4.62 5.88 -17.39
C GLN A 282 3.94 6.81 -18.41
N GLY A 283 2.65 6.67 -18.57
CA GLY A 283 1.90 7.41 -19.60
C GLY A 283 2.41 7.08 -20.99
N ASP A 284 2.91 8.07 -21.73
CA ASP A 284 3.43 7.92 -23.08
C ASP A 284 4.95 7.73 -23.18
N ALA A 285 5.65 7.77 -22.05
CA ALA A 285 7.10 7.63 -21.94
C ALA A 285 7.49 6.43 -21.05
N VAL A 286 8.79 6.12 -21.03
CA VAL A 286 9.40 5.20 -20.08
C VAL A 286 10.19 6.02 -19.06
N ARG A 287 9.87 5.82 -17.77
CA ARG A 287 10.64 6.37 -16.67
C ARG A 287 11.87 5.51 -16.46
N LEU A 288 13.03 6.15 -16.42
CA LEU A 288 14.34 5.51 -16.35
C LEU A 288 15.05 5.91 -15.05
N VAL A 289 15.64 4.95 -14.36
CA VAL A 289 16.47 5.15 -13.18
C VAL A 289 17.88 4.67 -13.50
N MET A 290 18.87 5.56 -13.37
CA MET A 290 20.29 5.27 -13.65
C MET A 290 21.04 4.90 -12.37
N ALA A 291 22.06 4.06 -12.50
CA ALA A 291 22.99 3.72 -11.42
C ALA A 291 23.85 4.92 -11.01
N ASP A 292 24.29 5.70 -11.98
CA ASP A 292 25.19 6.81 -11.83
C ASP A 292 24.54 8.16 -12.11
N MET A 293 25.25 9.25 -11.76
CA MET A 293 24.81 10.62 -12.01
C MET A 293 25.13 11.12 -13.42
N GLU A 294 25.79 10.30 -14.23
CA GLU A 294 26.12 10.63 -15.61
C GLU A 294 24.81 10.66 -16.44
N ALA A 295 24.64 11.72 -17.22
CA ALA A 295 23.45 11.86 -18.08
C ALA A 295 23.45 10.74 -19.12
N PRO A 296 22.34 10.01 -19.29
CA PRO A 296 22.27 8.91 -20.25
C PRO A 296 22.40 9.43 -21.68
N ASP A 297 23.32 8.83 -22.45
CA ASP A 297 23.48 9.12 -23.85
C ASP A 297 22.48 8.28 -24.68
N PRO A 298 21.60 8.91 -25.50
CA PRO A 298 20.65 8.19 -26.35
C PRO A 298 21.29 7.15 -27.26
N ALA A 299 22.49 7.44 -27.80
CA ALA A 299 23.19 6.54 -28.72
C ALA A 299 23.70 5.27 -28.03
N THR A 300 24.10 5.38 -26.75
CA THR A 300 24.54 4.26 -25.93
C THR A 300 23.34 3.41 -25.45
N LEU A 301 22.26 4.06 -25.05
CA LEU A 301 21.07 3.35 -24.55
C LEU A 301 20.26 2.65 -25.66
N LEU A 302 20.18 3.29 -26.84
CA LEU A 302 19.31 2.87 -27.94
C LEU A 302 19.99 3.05 -29.30
N SER A 303 21.11 2.37 -29.52
CA SER A 303 22.03 2.55 -30.65
C SER A 303 21.38 2.49 -32.07
N SER A 304 20.18 1.94 -32.18
CA SER A 304 19.46 1.79 -33.46
C SER A 304 18.23 2.71 -33.60
N VAL A 305 18.02 3.65 -32.68
CA VAL A 305 16.83 4.52 -32.63
C VAL A 305 17.28 5.98 -32.70
N THR A 306 16.76 6.74 -33.68
CA THR A 306 17.19 8.13 -33.93
C THR A 306 16.28 9.20 -33.36
N ASP A 307 15.04 8.83 -32.98
CA ASP A 307 14.00 9.73 -32.47
C ASP A 307 13.83 9.62 -30.95
N VAL A 308 14.94 9.55 -30.24
CA VAL A 308 14.95 9.39 -28.77
C VAL A 308 15.00 10.75 -28.10
N GLU A 309 14.02 11.03 -27.25
CA GLU A 309 14.01 12.20 -26.38
C GLU A 309 14.20 11.76 -24.94
N ILE A 310 15.21 12.34 -24.25
CA ILE A 310 15.51 12.09 -22.82
C ILE A 310 15.38 13.39 -22.06
N ALA A 311 14.57 13.39 -21.01
CA ALA A 311 14.38 14.54 -20.13
C ALA A 311 14.60 14.14 -18.66
N ALA A 312 15.41 14.92 -17.93
CA ALA A 312 15.61 14.74 -16.50
C ALA A 312 14.29 15.06 -15.75
N VAL A 313 13.94 14.22 -14.79
CA VAL A 313 12.73 14.40 -13.96
C VAL A 313 13.05 14.25 -12.46
N PRO A 314 12.27 14.89 -11.59
CA PRO A 314 12.45 14.71 -10.15
C PRO A 314 12.29 13.25 -9.73
N PRO A 315 13.16 12.74 -8.83
CA PRO A 315 13.05 11.39 -8.33
C PRO A 315 11.83 11.25 -7.39
N ARG A 316 11.19 10.08 -7.45
CA ARG A 316 10.16 9.62 -6.52
C ARG A 316 10.76 8.71 -5.47
N PHE A 317 10.06 8.51 -4.36
CA PHE A 317 10.48 7.55 -3.35
C PHE A 317 10.59 6.12 -3.93
N GLU A 318 9.72 5.77 -4.87
CA GLU A 318 9.72 4.49 -5.58
C GLU A 318 11.05 4.23 -6.32
N ASP A 319 11.58 5.24 -7.03
CA ASP A 319 12.87 5.14 -7.75
C ASP A 319 14.02 4.80 -6.79
N CYS A 320 14.01 5.44 -5.62
CA CYS A 320 14.99 5.22 -4.57
C CYS A 320 14.88 3.82 -3.97
N TYR A 321 13.64 3.40 -3.69
CA TYR A 321 13.36 2.10 -3.11
C TYR A 321 13.79 0.95 -4.02
N VAL A 322 13.47 1.03 -5.33
CA VAL A 322 13.89 0.03 -6.32
C VAL A 322 15.40 0.01 -6.46
N ALA A 323 16.08 1.19 -6.51
CA ALA A 323 17.52 1.27 -6.56
C ALA A 323 18.19 0.61 -5.34
N MET A 324 17.67 0.83 -4.14
CA MET A 324 18.17 0.21 -2.91
C MET A 324 17.98 -1.32 -2.92
N LEU A 325 16.84 -1.82 -3.37
CA LEU A 325 16.59 -3.27 -3.47
C LEU A 325 17.50 -3.95 -4.48
N LYS A 326 17.75 -3.32 -5.64
CA LYS A 326 18.66 -3.87 -6.65
C LYS A 326 20.12 -3.88 -6.15
N ALA A 327 20.56 -2.83 -5.47
CA ALA A 327 21.91 -2.78 -4.89
C ALA A 327 22.16 -3.91 -3.87
N VAL A 328 21.16 -4.32 -3.10
CA VAL A 328 21.26 -5.47 -2.19
C VAL A 328 21.33 -6.80 -2.95
N ARG A 329 20.60 -6.94 -4.05
CA ARG A 329 20.57 -8.16 -4.86
C ARG A 329 21.83 -8.41 -5.67
N THR A 330 22.52 -7.36 -6.11
CA THR A 330 23.78 -7.49 -6.87
C THR A 330 24.96 -7.90 -6.00
N GLY A 331 24.87 -7.81 -4.67
CA GLY A 331 25.88 -8.30 -3.73
C GLY A 331 25.88 -9.82 -3.51
N ASP A 332 24.76 -10.48 -3.77
CA ASP A 332 24.63 -11.96 -3.74
C ASP A 332 24.21 -12.41 -5.13
N ALA A 333 25.17 -12.92 -5.92
CA ALA A 333 24.91 -13.47 -7.24
C ALA A 333 24.03 -14.73 -7.16
N VAL A 334 22.72 -14.54 -7.09
CA VAL A 334 21.74 -15.55 -7.47
C VAL A 334 21.40 -15.27 -8.93
N ASP A 335 21.93 -16.11 -9.80
CA ASP A 335 21.72 -16.14 -11.24
C ASP A 335 20.24 -16.42 -11.54
N TRP A 336 19.37 -15.42 -11.40
CA TRP A 336 18.02 -15.47 -11.90
C TRP A 336 18.01 -14.92 -13.33
N LYS A 337 18.25 -15.81 -14.28
CA LYS A 337 17.86 -15.54 -15.67
C LYS A 337 16.34 -15.65 -15.75
N PRO A 338 15.64 -14.60 -16.17
CA PRO A 338 14.27 -14.78 -16.59
C PRO A 338 14.30 -15.85 -17.68
N SER A 339 13.49 -16.88 -17.53
CA SER A 339 13.28 -17.88 -18.58
C SER A 339 12.59 -17.20 -19.75
N THR A 340 13.39 -16.56 -20.61
CA THR A 340 12.97 -15.98 -21.89
C THR A 340 12.93 -17.10 -22.92
N GLU A 341 12.05 -18.06 -22.71
CA GLU A 341 11.48 -18.84 -23.77
C GLU A 341 9.95 -18.72 -23.69
N LEU A 342 9.46 -17.51 -23.79
CA LEU A 342 8.14 -17.27 -24.31
C LEU A 342 8.27 -17.32 -25.83
N ASP A 343 7.82 -18.46 -26.36
CA ASP A 343 7.68 -18.76 -27.79
C ASP A 343 7.01 -17.55 -28.47
N THR A 344 7.81 -16.71 -29.13
CA THR A 344 7.38 -15.52 -29.87
C THR A 344 6.74 -15.88 -31.21
N ARG A 345 5.97 -16.96 -31.25
CA ARG A 345 5.07 -17.27 -32.35
C ARG A 345 3.67 -16.74 -32.07
N VAL A 346 3.54 -15.46 -31.79
CA VAL A 346 2.26 -14.79 -31.99
C VAL A 346 2.20 -14.41 -33.47
N SER A 347 1.53 -15.27 -34.23
CA SER A 347 1.19 -15.00 -35.63
C SER A 347 0.49 -13.64 -35.74
N GLN A 348 1.02 -12.78 -36.60
CA GLN A 348 0.56 -11.40 -36.86
C GLN A 348 -0.81 -11.33 -37.58
N SER A 349 -1.64 -12.34 -37.51
CA SER A 349 -2.94 -12.35 -38.18
C SER A 349 -4.07 -12.61 -37.20
N ARG A 350 -4.60 -11.55 -36.60
CA ARG A 350 -5.93 -11.45 -35.98
C ARG A 350 -6.03 -10.33 -34.92
N ALA A 351 -5.37 -9.21 -35.13
CA ALA A 351 -5.41 -8.06 -34.19
C ALA A 351 -6.80 -7.41 -34.07
N ASP A 352 -7.75 -7.74 -34.97
CA ASP A 352 -9.08 -7.10 -35.01
C ASP A 352 -10.21 -8.00 -34.47
N GLU A 353 -9.93 -9.18 -33.94
CA GLU A 353 -10.98 -10.04 -33.39
C GLU A 353 -11.14 -9.85 -31.87
N ALA A 354 -12.29 -9.33 -31.47
CA ALA A 354 -12.60 -9.20 -30.04
C ALA A 354 -12.82 -10.59 -29.41
N VAL A 355 -11.93 -10.96 -28.48
CA VAL A 355 -12.00 -12.23 -27.75
C VAL A 355 -13.00 -12.19 -26.60
N ILE A 356 -13.33 -10.98 -26.09
CA ILE A 356 -14.39 -10.76 -25.11
C ILE A 356 -15.30 -9.66 -25.66
N ARG A 357 -16.61 -9.93 -25.70
CA ARG A 357 -17.63 -8.93 -26.00
C ARG A 357 -18.67 -8.89 -24.92
N VAL A 358 -18.83 -7.74 -24.30
CA VAL A 358 -19.82 -7.43 -23.26
C VAL A 358 -20.72 -6.34 -23.81
N ASN A 359 -22.01 -6.64 -24.00
CA ASN A 359 -22.94 -5.71 -24.62
C ASN A 359 -24.18 -5.54 -23.75
N HIS A 360 -24.36 -4.34 -23.17
CA HIS A 360 -25.47 -3.97 -22.28
C HIS A 360 -25.75 -4.97 -21.16
N VAL A 361 -24.69 -5.58 -20.60
CA VAL A 361 -24.80 -6.62 -19.60
C VAL A 361 -25.30 -6.04 -18.27
N ARG A 362 -26.31 -6.72 -17.70
CA ARG A 362 -26.84 -6.45 -16.36
C ARG A 362 -26.84 -7.72 -15.53
N ARG A 363 -26.58 -7.57 -14.22
CA ARG A 363 -26.74 -8.64 -13.26
C ARG A 363 -27.54 -8.16 -12.05
N ARG A 364 -28.68 -8.83 -11.79
CA ARG A 364 -29.58 -8.57 -10.69
C ARG A 364 -29.57 -9.72 -9.68
N PHE A 365 -29.64 -9.40 -8.40
CA PHE A 365 -29.86 -10.33 -7.29
C PHE A 365 -31.08 -9.82 -6.51
N GLY A 366 -32.22 -10.53 -6.60
CA GLY A 366 -33.49 -9.99 -6.12
C GLY A 366 -33.78 -8.63 -6.78
N ASP A 367 -33.95 -7.59 -5.98
CA ASP A 367 -34.20 -6.22 -6.46
C ASP A 367 -32.92 -5.38 -6.63
N PHE A 368 -31.76 -5.92 -6.27
CA PHE A 368 -30.49 -5.23 -6.32
C PHE A 368 -29.73 -5.50 -7.63
N TYR A 369 -29.35 -4.45 -8.35
CA TYR A 369 -28.48 -4.54 -9.51
C TYR A 369 -27.01 -4.42 -9.11
N ALA A 370 -26.28 -5.53 -9.18
CA ALA A 370 -24.81 -5.55 -8.96
C ALA A 370 -24.03 -5.02 -10.16
N VAL A 371 -24.60 -5.20 -11.38
CA VAL A 371 -24.08 -4.64 -12.64
C VAL A 371 -25.26 -4.04 -13.40
N LYS A 372 -25.12 -2.76 -13.82
CA LYS A 372 -26.25 -1.95 -14.35
C LYS A 372 -26.12 -1.64 -15.81
N ASN A 373 -25.60 -2.16 -16.70
CA ASN A 373 -25.43 -1.76 -18.09
C ASN A 373 -23.97 -1.50 -18.45
N VAL A 374 -23.21 -2.58 -18.51
CA VAL A 374 -21.79 -2.51 -18.86
C VAL A 374 -21.59 -3.02 -20.29
N SER A 375 -20.83 -2.26 -21.09
CA SER A 375 -20.43 -2.64 -22.43
C SER A 375 -18.96 -2.35 -22.64
N PHE A 376 -18.21 -3.33 -23.15
CA PHE A 376 -16.82 -3.19 -23.59
C PHE A 376 -16.40 -4.39 -24.44
N GLU A 377 -15.31 -4.23 -25.16
CA GLU A 377 -14.68 -5.30 -25.93
C GLU A 377 -13.21 -5.43 -25.51
N VAL A 378 -12.66 -6.64 -25.57
CA VAL A 378 -11.25 -6.91 -25.37
C VAL A 378 -10.73 -7.69 -26.56
N PHE A 379 -9.66 -7.20 -27.17
CA PHE A 379 -9.07 -7.79 -28.37
C PHE A 379 -7.97 -8.80 -28.05
N GLN A 380 -7.66 -9.65 -28.99
CA GLN A 380 -6.61 -10.65 -28.81
C GLN A 380 -5.24 -9.98 -28.56
N GLY A 381 -4.57 -10.40 -27.47
CA GLY A 381 -3.28 -9.83 -27.05
C GLY A 381 -3.36 -8.49 -26.31
N GLU A 382 -4.58 -7.98 -26.05
CA GLU A 382 -4.80 -6.77 -25.28
C GLU A 382 -4.76 -7.05 -23.76
N VAL A 383 -4.17 -6.13 -23.00
CA VAL A 383 -4.29 -6.08 -21.53
C VAL A 383 -5.37 -5.05 -21.16
N PHE A 384 -6.54 -5.52 -20.77
CA PHE A 384 -7.68 -4.68 -20.44
C PHE A 384 -7.85 -4.53 -18.92
N GLY A 385 -7.89 -3.29 -18.43
CA GLY A 385 -8.06 -2.98 -17.02
C GLY A 385 -9.51 -2.67 -16.64
N LEU A 386 -10.14 -3.49 -15.80
CA LEU A 386 -11.47 -3.21 -15.23
C LEU A 386 -11.32 -2.47 -13.89
N LEU A 387 -11.51 -1.16 -13.92
CA LEU A 387 -11.34 -0.27 -12.76
C LEU A 387 -12.69 0.10 -12.12
N GLY A 388 -12.66 0.46 -10.86
CA GLY A 388 -13.84 0.95 -10.13
C GLY A 388 -13.71 0.77 -8.60
N ALA A 389 -14.55 1.48 -7.85
CA ALA A 389 -14.63 1.38 -6.39
C ALA A 389 -15.03 -0.02 -5.92
N ASN A 390 -14.85 -0.31 -4.61
CA ASN A 390 -15.37 -1.53 -4.02
C ASN A 390 -16.91 -1.51 -4.08
N GLY A 391 -17.51 -2.66 -4.45
CA GLY A 391 -18.95 -2.73 -4.70
C GLY A 391 -19.40 -2.29 -6.11
N ALA A 392 -18.52 -1.79 -6.97
CA ALA A 392 -18.87 -1.36 -8.34
C ALA A 392 -19.22 -2.50 -9.31
N GLY A 393 -19.23 -3.76 -8.85
CA GLY A 393 -19.60 -4.91 -9.67
C GLY A 393 -18.44 -5.59 -10.40
N LYS A 394 -17.18 -5.20 -10.19
CA LYS A 394 -16.00 -5.80 -10.85
C LYS A 394 -15.95 -7.33 -10.73
N THR A 395 -15.98 -7.83 -9.49
CA THR A 395 -15.95 -9.28 -9.21
C THR A 395 -17.16 -10.00 -9.82
N THR A 396 -18.33 -9.37 -9.82
CA THR A 396 -19.54 -9.91 -10.44
C THR A 396 -19.34 -10.02 -11.95
N THR A 397 -18.77 -8.99 -12.58
CA THR A 397 -18.44 -8.99 -14.02
C THR A 397 -17.43 -10.08 -14.34
N PHE A 398 -16.34 -10.23 -13.56
CA PHE A 398 -15.37 -11.32 -13.75
C PHE A 398 -16.01 -12.70 -13.61
N ARG A 399 -16.88 -12.92 -12.62
CA ARG A 399 -17.60 -14.19 -12.45
C ARG A 399 -18.51 -14.51 -13.65
N MET A 400 -19.13 -13.49 -14.26
CA MET A 400 -19.91 -13.67 -15.47
C MET A 400 -19.00 -14.02 -16.67
N LEU A 401 -17.86 -13.35 -16.83
CA LEU A 401 -16.86 -13.66 -17.87
C LEU A 401 -16.28 -15.07 -17.77
N CYS A 402 -16.14 -15.60 -16.54
CA CYS A 402 -15.70 -16.97 -16.29
C CYS A 402 -16.83 -18.02 -16.40
N GLY A 403 -18.07 -17.62 -16.75
CA GLY A 403 -19.22 -18.55 -16.78
C GLY A 403 -19.67 -19.03 -15.40
N LEU A 404 -19.13 -18.49 -14.30
CA LEU A 404 -19.49 -18.86 -12.92
C LEU A 404 -20.79 -18.20 -12.44
N LEU A 405 -21.29 -17.23 -13.19
CA LEU A 405 -22.51 -16.49 -12.87
C LEU A 405 -23.25 -16.12 -14.16
N PRO A 406 -24.52 -16.50 -14.32
CA PRO A 406 -25.27 -16.14 -15.52
C PRO A 406 -25.58 -14.64 -15.57
N VAL A 407 -25.65 -14.07 -16.78
CA VAL A 407 -26.16 -12.70 -17.01
C VAL A 407 -27.66 -12.64 -16.83
N SER A 408 -28.17 -11.54 -16.25
CA SER A 408 -29.62 -11.33 -16.17
C SER A 408 -30.17 -10.75 -17.46
N GLU A 409 -29.43 -9.80 -18.08
CA GLU A 409 -29.80 -9.13 -19.33
C GLU A 409 -28.54 -8.77 -20.12
N GLY A 410 -28.66 -8.58 -21.42
CA GLY A 410 -27.57 -8.22 -22.32
C GLY A 410 -26.92 -9.43 -22.99
N GLN A 411 -25.76 -9.21 -23.62
CA GLN A 411 -25.01 -10.25 -24.34
C GLN A 411 -23.59 -10.32 -23.81
N LEU A 412 -23.10 -11.54 -23.61
CA LEU A 412 -21.75 -11.81 -23.13
C LEU A 412 -21.16 -12.97 -23.91
N SER A 413 -20.08 -12.73 -24.62
CA SER A 413 -19.34 -13.78 -25.31
C SER A 413 -17.86 -13.75 -24.98
N VAL A 414 -17.25 -14.92 -24.83
CA VAL A 414 -15.83 -15.11 -24.59
C VAL A 414 -15.31 -16.19 -25.55
N ALA A 415 -14.24 -15.86 -26.29
CA ALA A 415 -13.65 -16.73 -27.31
C ALA A 415 -14.72 -17.28 -28.30
N GLY A 416 -15.62 -16.40 -28.74
CA GLY A 416 -16.70 -16.75 -29.66
C GLY A 416 -17.88 -17.53 -29.04
N ARG A 417 -17.84 -17.89 -27.76
CA ARG A 417 -18.91 -18.61 -27.06
C ARG A 417 -19.83 -17.66 -26.31
N ASP A 418 -21.13 -17.79 -26.55
CA ASP A 418 -22.15 -17.04 -25.78
C ASP A 418 -22.33 -17.66 -24.38
N LEU A 419 -22.04 -16.89 -23.33
CA LEU A 419 -22.11 -17.34 -21.94
C LEU A 419 -23.47 -17.11 -21.26
N ARG A 420 -24.50 -16.71 -21.99
CA ARG A 420 -25.87 -16.56 -21.44
C ARG A 420 -26.49 -17.89 -21.03
N ARG A 421 -26.00 -18.99 -21.57
CA ARG A 421 -26.52 -20.37 -21.38
C ARG A 421 -25.50 -21.30 -20.73
N ALA A 422 -24.43 -20.75 -20.14
CA ALA A 422 -23.41 -21.54 -19.44
C ALA A 422 -23.86 -21.89 -18.00
#